data_ace4d61a8982afb5a0252c1339e6e650
#
_entry.id   ace4d61a8982afb5a0252c1339e6e650
#
_cell.length_a   1.000
_cell.length_b   1.000
_cell.length_c   1.000
_cell.angle_alpha   90.00
_cell.angle_beta   90.00
_cell.angle_gamma   90.00
#
_symmetry.space_group_name_H-M   'P 1'
#
loop_
_entity.id
_entity.type
_entity.pdbx_description
1 polymer ?
#
loop_
_entity_poly.entity_id
_entity_poly.type
_entity_poly.pdbx_seq_one_letter_code
_entity_poly.pdbx_strand_id
1 'polypeptide(L)'
;MGLPGDYFYSPMQLQGEWTPYAETICSVDPSGRGTDETAAAFISQKNGFLYLHEMQAYRDGYSDNTLLHILRRCRKFGVTKLVIETNFGDGVVGELFKKHLQMTNQAIDVEEVRANVRKEDRIIDSLEPILNQHRLIVDKSVIEWDYASNKDEAPEKRLMYMLFYQMSRMCREKGAVKHDDRIDCLAQGVKYFTDAMGISAHEETKRRKRIEWEKMMEEFLDNPTASANHMVLGMNMDQRKQARATDENDSVYTWV
;
A
#
# COMPACT_ATOMS: atom_id res chain seq x y z
N MET A 1 14.33 6.67 -3.58
CA MET A 1 15.35 5.84 -2.91
C MET A 1 15.61 4.59 -3.69
N GLY A 2 16.75 4.02 -3.52
CA GLY A 2 17.08 2.78 -4.18
C GLY A 2 18.43 2.81 -4.86
N LEU A 3 19.14 3.91 -4.75
CA LEU A 3 20.57 4.02 -5.06
C LEU A 3 21.37 4.05 -3.75
N PRO A 4 22.65 3.62 -3.77
CA PRO A 4 23.53 3.79 -2.63
C PRO A 4 23.57 5.26 -2.19
N GLY A 5 23.29 5.51 -0.93
CA GLY A 5 23.21 6.88 -0.39
C GLY A 5 21.82 7.50 -0.32
N ASP A 6 20.82 6.90 -0.95
CA ASP A 6 19.43 7.33 -0.77
C ASP A 6 18.91 6.99 0.64
N TYR A 7 17.93 7.75 1.12
CA TYR A 7 17.34 7.55 2.44
C TYR A 7 15.83 7.78 2.42
N PHE A 8 15.13 7.10 3.30
CA PHE A 8 13.73 7.40 3.62
C PHE A 8 13.64 8.49 4.68
N TYR A 9 12.62 9.33 4.57
CA TYR A 9 12.18 10.07 5.74
C TYR A 9 11.56 9.10 6.75
N SER A 10 11.88 9.28 8.03
CA SER A 10 11.28 8.47 9.07
C SER A 10 9.77 8.73 9.12
N PRO A 11 8.95 7.71 9.42
CA PRO A 11 7.51 7.89 9.58
C PRO A 11 7.22 8.81 10.77
N MET A 12 6.13 9.57 10.68
CA MET A 12 5.64 10.35 11.82
C MET A 12 5.06 9.44 12.90
N GLN A 13 5.26 9.83 14.15
CA GLN A 13 4.73 9.13 15.32
C GLN A 13 3.59 9.93 15.91
N LEU A 14 2.51 9.26 16.29
CA LEU A 14 1.38 9.87 16.94
C LEU A 14 1.05 9.13 18.24
N GLN A 15 0.75 9.90 19.31
CA GLN A 15 0.23 9.39 20.57
C GLN A 15 -1.13 10.05 20.84
N GLY A 16 -2.10 9.28 21.35
CA GLY A 16 -3.39 9.80 21.73
C GLY A 16 -4.56 8.93 21.32
N GLU A 17 -5.75 9.44 21.51
CA GLU A 17 -6.96 8.80 21.04
C GLU A 17 -7.12 8.99 19.53
N TRP A 18 -7.40 7.88 18.84
CA TRP A 18 -7.58 7.87 17.42
C TRP A 18 -9.04 8.15 17.06
N THR A 19 -9.23 9.03 16.08
CA THR A 19 -10.56 9.24 15.49
C THR A 19 -10.95 8.03 14.61
N PRO A 20 -12.25 7.81 14.34
CA PRO A 20 -12.67 6.69 13.48
C PRO A 20 -11.95 6.70 12.12
N TYR A 21 -11.48 5.55 11.71
CA TYR A 21 -10.82 5.34 10.42
C TYR A 21 -11.84 5.03 9.32
N ALA A 22 -11.47 5.28 8.08
CA ALA A 22 -12.29 4.94 6.93
C ALA A 22 -12.25 3.42 6.68
N GLU A 23 -11.07 2.83 6.79
CA GLU A 23 -10.84 1.39 6.63
C GLU A 23 -9.64 0.96 7.46
N THR A 24 -9.68 -0.27 7.98
CA THR A 24 -8.56 -0.92 8.67
C THR A 24 -8.32 -2.30 8.07
N ILE A 25 -7.09 -2.56 7.66
CA ILE A 25 -6.68 -3.85 7.12
C ILE A 25 -5.59 -4.51 7.98
N CYS A 26 -5.45 -5.82 7.81
CA CYS A 26 -4.26 -6.55 8.23
C CYS A 26 -3.58 -7.11 6.98
N SER A 27 -2.37 -6.61 6.69
CA SER A 27 -1.49 -7.20 5.69
C SER A 27 -0.75 -8.37 6.30
N VAL A 28 -0.65 -9.49 5.59
CA VAL A 28 0.05 -10.69 6.06
C VAL A 28 0.99 -11.17 4.96
N ASP A 29 2.27 -11.27 5.31
CA ASP A 29 3.29 -11.96 4.51
C ASP A 29 3.59 -13.31 5.17
N PRO A 30 3.02 -14.42 4.65
CA PRO A 30 3.20 -15.72 5.26
C PRO A 30 4.56 -16.32 4.88
N SER A 31 5.34 -16.75 5.87
CA SER A 31 6.52 -17.57 5.65
C SER A 31 6.24 -19.06 5.87
N GLY A 32 7.05 -19.90 5.23
CA GLY A 32 7.03 -21.33 5.48
C GLY A 32 7.80 -21.69 6.76
N ARG A 33 8.35 -22.89 6.78
CA ARG A 33 9.29 -23.33 7.83
C ARG A 33 10.68 -22.86 7.45
N GLY A 34 11.35 -22.15 8.35
CA GLY A 34 12.70 -21.66 8.10
C GLY A 34 13.11 -20.56 9.05
N THR A 35 13.98 -19.69 8.57
CA THR A 35 14.48 -18.50 9.32
C THR A 35 13.63 -17.26 9.06
N ASP A 36 12.74 -17.30 8.08
CA ASP A 36 11.89 -16.17 7.70
C ASP A 36 10.66 -16.10 8.60
N GLU A 37 10.20 -14.89 8.89
CA GLU A 37 9.08 -14.65 9.80
C GLU A 37 7.77 -14.52 9.01
N THR A 38 6.67 -15.09 9.53
CA THR A 38 5.34 -14.67 9.10
C THR A 38 5.07 -13.30 9.71
N ALA A 39 4.99 -12.28 8.89
CA ALA A 39 4.76 -10.90 9.33
C ALA A 39 3.28 -10.51 9.17
N ALA A 40 2.79 -9.66 10.10
CA ALA A 40 1.44 -9.10 10.04
C ALA A 40 1.46 -7.61 10.43
N ALA A 41 1.00 -6.74 9.55
CA ALA A 41 0.91 -5.30 9.73
C ALA A 41 -0.54 -4.84 9.82
N PHE A 42 -0.88 -4.11 10.90
CA PHE A 42 -2.23 -3.57 11.12
C PHE A 42 -2.25 -2.09 10.76
N ILE A 43 -2.91 -1.77 9.64
CA ILE A 43 -2.85 -0.45 9.02
C ILE A 43 -4.26 0.08 8.83
N SER A 44 -4.47 1.33 9.20
CA SER A 44 -5.72 2.06 8.93
C SER A 44 -5.48 3.23 8.01
N GLN A 45 -6.52 3.60 7.26
CA GLN A 45 -6.52 4.77 6.39
C GLN A 45 -7.52 5.81 6.88
N LYS A 46 -7.12 7.08 6.86
CA LYS A 46 -8.00 8.22 7.05
C LYS A 46 -7.45 9.48 6.39
N ASN A 47 -8.29 10.17 5.61
CA ASN A 47 -7.96 11.46 4.97
C ASN A 47 -6.65 11.42 4.16
N GLY A 48 -6.34 10.27 3.56
CA GLY A 48 -5.12 10.08 2.79
C GLY A 48 -3.86 9.80 3.61
N PHE A 49 -3.94 9.74 4.93
CA PHE A 49 -2.87 9.26 5.81
C PHE A 49 -3.07 7.78 6.13
N LEU A 50 -1.96 7.10 6.33
CA LEU A 50 -1.88 5.71 6.75
C LEU A 50 -1.35 5.63 8.18
N TYR A 51 -1.99 4.82 9.00
CA TYR A 51 -1.69 4.67 10.43
C TYR A 51 -1.28 3.23 10.70
N LEU A 52 -0.01 2.99 10.99
CA LEU A 52 0.49 1.69 11.42
C LEU A 52 0.31 1.55 12.92
N HIS A 53 -0.67 0.76 13.34
CA HIS A 53 -1.01 0.53 14.74
C HIS A 53 -0.13 -0.51 15.41
N GLU A 54 0.17 -1.57 14.67
CA GLU A 54 0.91 -2.71 15.18
C GLU A 54 1.61 -3.45 14.04
N MET A 55 2.79 -3.98 14.34
CA MET A 55 3.52 -4.97 13.55
C MET A 55 3.71 -6.20 14.41
N GLN A 56 3.47 -7.38 13.86
CA GLN A 56 3.75 -8.66 14.50
C GLN A 56 4.58 -9.54 13.59
N ALA A 57 5.40 -10.41 14.17
CA ALA A 57 6.20 -11.37 13.44
C ALA A 57 6.25 -12.70 14.20
N TYR A 58 6.16 -13.81 13.48
CA TYR A 58 6.05 -15.16 14.03
C TYR A 58 7.02 -16.08 13.33
N ARG A 59 7.71 -16.93 14.09
CA ARG A 59 8.70 -17.89 13.57
C ARG A 59 8.16 -19.28 13.35
N ASP A 60 6.97 -19.58 13.84
CA ASP A 60 6.27 -20.87 13.61
C ASP A 60 5.45 -20.86 12.31
N GLY A 61 5.80 -19.99 11.39
CA GLY A 61 5.14 -19.88 10.10
C GLY A 61 3.66 -19.54 10.27
N TYR A 62 2.81 -20.26 9.52
CA TYR A 62 1.34 -20.11 9.58
C TYR A 62 0.68 -21.20 10.42
N SER A 63 1.24 -21.52 11.60
CA SER A 63 0.61 -22.42 12.55
C SER A 63 -0.77 -21.93 13.00
N ASP A 64 -1.65 -22.85 13.45
CA ASP A 64 -2.96 -22.48 13.97
C ASP A 64 -2.88 -21.40 15.08
N ASN A 65 -1.84 -21.47 15.93
CA ASN A 65 -1.61 -20.47 16.96
C ASN A 65 -1.29 -19.10 16.38
N THR A 66 -0.44 -19.03 15.36
CA THR A 66 -0.12 -17.80 14.63
C THR A 66 -1.37 -17.19 14.02
N LEU A 67 -2.15 -17.98 13.29
CA LEU A 67 -3.37 -17.52 12.63
C LEU A 67 -4.40 -17.00 13.64
N LEU A 68 -4.64 -17.74 14.73
CA LEU A 68 -5.55 -17.32 15.79
C LEU A 68 -5.05 -16.07 16.51
N HIS A 69 -3.73 -15.91 16.69
CA HIS A 69 -3.18 -14.70 17.29
C HIS A 69 -3.41 -13.48 16.39
N ILE A 70 -3.15 -13.60 15.08
CA ILE A 70 -3.43 -12.55 14.10
C ILE A 70 -4.92 -12.19 14.12
N LEU A 71 -5.85 -13.16 14.12
CA LEU A 71 -7.29 -12.90 14.15
C LEU A 71 -7.76 -12.23 15.44
N ARG A 72 -7.15 -12.51 16.60
CA ARG A 72 -7.41 -11.77 17.83
C ARG A 72 -7.01 -10.31 17.71
N ARG A 73 -5.88 -10.03 17.05
CA ARG A 73 -5.43 -8.66 16.78
C ARG A 73 -6.33 -7.96 15.76
N CYS A 74 -6.78 -8.68 14.73
CA CYS A 74 -7.78 -8.15 13.79
C CYS A 74 -9.04 -7.67 14.53
N ARG A 75 -9.55 -8.45 15.46
CA ARG A 75 -10.70 -8.04 16.29
C ARG A 75 -10.41 -6.80 17.14
N LYS A 76 -9.21 -6.71 17.73
CA LYS A 76 -8.77 -5.56 18.54
C LYS A 76 -8.80 -4.26 17.75
N PHE A 77 -8.34 -4.28 16.50
CA PHE A 77 -8.23 -3.09 15.65
C PHE A 77 -9.43 -2.88 14.72
N GLY A 78 -10.45 -3.72 14.79
CA GLY A 78 -11.62 -3.61 13.91
C GLY A 78 -11.26 -3.81 12.43
N VAL A 79 -10.36 -4.75 12.14
CA VAL A 79 -9.94 -5.08 10.77
C VAL A 79 -11.13 -5.59 9.97
N THR A 80 -11.32 -5.01 8.80
CA THR A 80 -12.39 -5.39 7.86
C THR A 80 -11.88 -6.30 6.74
N LYS A 81 -10.57 -6.27 6.47
CA LYS A 81 -9.95 -7.05 5.38
C LYS A 81 -8.58 -7.58 5.76
N LEU A 82 -8.33 -8.84 5.40
CA LEU A 82 -7.01 -9.48 5.40
C LEU A 82 -6.45 -9.43 3.98
N VAL A 83 -5.26 -8.86 3.80
CA VAL A 83 -4.51 -8.84 2.54
C VAL A 83 -3.33 -9.80 2.67
N ILE A 84 -3.36 -10.91 1.93
CA ILE A 84 -2.39 -12.02 2.10
C ILE A 84 -1.57 -12.17 0.83
N GLU A 85 -0.23 -12.21 0.95
CA GLU A 85 0.62 -12.55 -0.18
C GLU A 85 0.56 -14.05 -0.48
N THR A 86 0.26 -14.41 -1.75
CA THR A 86 0.07 -15.81 -2.17
C THR A 86 1.26 -16.41 -2.90
N ASN A 87 2.41 -15.75 -2.93
CA ASN A 87 3.62 -16.27 -3.56
C ASN A 87 4.12 -17.55 -2.90
N PHE A 88 3.67 -17.84 -1.68
CA PHE A 88 3.94 -19.06 -0.96
C PHE A 88 2.66 -19.88 -0.74
N GLY A 89 2.67 -21.15 -1.18
CA GLY A 89 1.63 -22.12 -0.84
C GLY A 89 0.32 -22.05 -1.63
N ASP A 90 0.30 -21.40 -2.81
CA ASP A 90 -0.84 -21.41 -3.76
C ASP A 90 -2.23 -21.20 -3.10
N GLY A 91 -2.35 -20.22 -2.19
CA GLY A 91 -3.63 -19.90 -1.55
C GLY A 91 -3.98 -20.73 -0.30
N VAL A 92 -3.14 -21.68 0.11
CA VAL A 92 -3.40 -22.51 1.30
C VAL A 92 -3.57 -21.66 2.55
N VAL A 93 -2.77 -20.60 2.71
CA VAL A 93 -2.85 -19.72 3.89
C VAL A 93 -4.17 -18.96 3.92
N GLY A 94 -4.65 -18.47 2.77
CA GLY A 94 -5.95 -17.83 2.66
C GLY A 94 -7.09 -18.77 3.07
N GLU A 95 -7.08 -20.02 2.62
CA GLU A 95 -8.07 -21.02 3.00
C GLU A 95 -8.03 -21.35 4.51
N LEU A 96 -6.84 -21.41 5.10
CA LEU A 96 -6.70 -21.61 6.55
C LEU A 96 -7.28 -20.41 7.32
N PHE A 97 -7.03 -19.17 6.88
CA PHE A 97 -7.65 -17.98 7.48
C PHE A 97 -9.17 -18.02 7.36
N LYS A 98 -9.73 -18.33 6.19
CA LYS A 98 -11.19 -18.46 5.99
C LYS A 98 -11.81 -19.47 6.94
N LYS A 99 -11.17 -20.63 7.13
CA LYS A 99 -11.60 -21.65 8.10
C LYS A 99 -11.61 -21.11 9.53
N HIS A 100 -10.53 -20.45 9.97
CA HIS A 100 -10.45 -19.89 11.31
C HIS A 100 -11.42 -18.72 11.53
N LEU A 101 -11.68 -17.89 10.50
CA LEU A 101 -12.68 -16.84 10.53
C LEU A 101 -14.09 -17.39 10.79
N GLN A 102 -14.45 -18.47 10.11
CA GLN A 102 -15.71 -19.18 10.36
C GLN A 102 -15.80 -19.72 11.79
N MET A 103 -14.74 -20.37 12.29
CA MET A 103 -14.69 -20.90 13.65
C MET A 103 -14.78 -19.81 14.73
N THR A 104 -14.24 -18.62 14.46
CA THR A 104 -14.22 -17.48 15.42
C THR A 104 -15.37 -16.51 15.20
N ASN A 105 -16.26 -16.77 14.23
CA ASN A 105 -17.39 -15.94 13.84
C ASN A 105 -17.00 -14.45 13.62
N GLN A 106 -15.94 -14.25 12.81
CA GLN A 106 -15.46 -12.93 12.43
C GLN A 106 -15.79 -12.67 10.95
N ALA A 107 -16.43 -11.54 10.68
CA ALA A 107 -16.74 -11.08 9.31
C ALA A 107 -15.59 -10.22 8.80
N ILE A 108 -14.52 -10.87 8.31
CA ILE A 108 -13.34 -10.21 7.71
C ILE A 108 -13.20 -10.78 6.29
N ASP A 109 -13.08 -9.89 5.31
CA ASP A 109 -12.82 -10.27 3.92
C ASP A 109 -11.38 -10.72 3.75
N VAL A 110 -11.14 -11.70 2.88
CA VAL A 110 -9.79 -12.23 2.61
C VAL A 110 -9.45 -11.98 1.14
N GLU A 111 -8.52 -11.06 0.92
CA GLU A 111 -7.98 -10.72 -0.39
C GLU A 111 -6.58 -11.31 -0.56
N GLU A 112 -6.41 -12.11 -1.60
CA GLU A 112 -5.14 -12.73 -1.95
C GLU A 112 -4.45 -11.91 -3.04
N VAL A 113 -3.21 -11.50 -2.79
CA VAL A 113 -2.41 -10.65 -3.69
C VAL A 113 -1.20 -11.42 -4.18
N ARG A 114 -0.95 -11.39 -5.49
CA ARG A 114 0.27 -11.93 -6.10
C ARG A 114 1.24 -10.82 -6.48
N ALA A 115 2.49 -10.99 -6.10
CA ALA A 115 3.55 -10.09 -6.51
C ALA A 115 4.20 -10.59 -7.81
N ASN A 116 4.14 -9.77 -8.86
CA ASN A 116 4.73 -10.05 -10.16
C ASN A 116 5.97 -9.19 -10.47
N VAL A 117 6.36 -8.34 -9.53
CA VAL A 117 7.49 -7.40 -9.66
C VAL A 117 8.58 -7.81 -8.68
N ARG A 118 9.83 -7.48 -9.00
CA ARG A 118 10.97 -7.72 -8.11
C ARG A 118 10.70 -7.12 -6.73
N LYS A 119 11.01 -7.86 -5.67
CA LYS A 119 10.66 -7.55 -4.28
C LYS A 119 11.17 -6.18 -3.84
N GLU A 120 12.44 -5.90 -4.06
CA GLU A 120 13.06 -4.65 -3.64
C GLU A 120 12.44 -3.42 -4.34
N ASP A 121 12.14 -3.53 -5.65
CA ASP A 121 11.49 -2.45 -6.39
C ASP A 121 10.06 -2.22 -5.88
N ARG A 122 9.31 -3.29 -5.62
CA ARG A 122 7.96 -3.23 -5.08
C ARG A 122 7.91 -2.54 -3.72
N ILE A 123 8.82 -2.91 -2.82
CA ILE A 123 8.91 -2.32 -1.48
C ILE A 123 9.18 -0.81 -1.58
N ILE A 124 10.19 -0.43 -2.37
CA ILE A 124 10.59 0.97 -2.51
C ILE A 124 9.49 1.78 -3.19
N ASP A 125 8.96 1.31 -4.31
CA ASP A 125 7.93 2.03 -5.07
C ASP A 125 6.63 2.21 -4.26
N SER A 126 6.36 1.31 -3.31
CA SER A 126 5.20 1.43 -2.42
C SER A 126 5.45 2.41 -1.25
N LEU A 127 6.62 2.33 -0.60
CA LEU A 127 6.89 3.08 0.63
C LEU A 127 7.44 4.48 0.38
N GLU A 128 8.30 4.67 -0.63
CA GLU A 128 8.98 5.94 -0.88
C GLU A 128 8.01 7.12 -1.06
N PRO A 129 6.94 7.05 -1.87
CA PRO A 129 6.01 8.17 -2.04
C PRO A 129 5.30 8.56 -0.74
N ILE A 130 4.87 7.58 0.04
CA ILE A 130 4.13 7.81 1.30
C ILE A 130 5.04 8.38 2.38
N LEU A 131 6.29 7.91 2.47
CA LEU A 131 7.26 8.41 3.43
C LEU A 131 7.75 9.81 3.07
N ASN A 132 8.03 10.09 1.80
CA ASN A 132 8.43 11.42 1.33
C ASN A 132 7.34 12.49 1.52
N GLN A 133 6.07 12.07 1.47
CA GLN A 133 4.92 12.94 1.73
C GLN A 133 4.54 12.99 3.22
N HIS A 134 5.27 12.34 4.11
CA HIS A 134 4.98 12.23 5.54
C HIS A 134 3.56 11.72 5.85
N ARG A 135 3.06 10.79 5.02
CA ARG A 135 1.69 10.25 5.12
C ARG A 135 1.60 8.93 5.88
N LEU A 136 2.72 8.33 6.27
CA LEU A 136 2.75 7.17 7.18
C LEU A 136 2.96 7.64 8.61
N ILE A 137 1.99 7.37 9.45
CA ILE A 137 2.01 7.65 10.89
C ILE A 137 2.15 6.32 11.62
N VAL A 138 3.08 6.25 12.55
CA VAL A 138 3.38 5.01 13.28
C VAL A 138 3.06 5.20 14.76
N ASP A 139 2.31 4.26 15.35
CA ASP A 139 2.11 4.22 16.79
C ASP A 139 3.46 3.96 17.49
N LYS A 140 3.71 4.67 18.59
CA LYS A 140 4.95 4.55 19.35
C LYS A 140 5.19 3.12 19.83
N SER A 141 4.15 2.40 20.16
CA SER A 141 4.23 1.00 20.60
C SER A 141 4.84 0.06 19.54
N VAL A 142 4.72 0.39 18.25
CA VAL A 142 5.36 -0.38 17.16
C VAL A 142 6.88 -0.34 17.30
N ILE A 143 7.44 0.83 17.61
CA ILE A 143 8.89 1.01 17.76
C ILE A 143 9.39 0.23 19.00
N GLU A 144 8.65 0.34 20.10
CA GLU A 144 8.97 -0.35 21.35
C GLU A 144 8.90 -1.87 21.17
N TRP A 145 7.87 -2.35 20.46
CA TRP A 145 7.71 -3.75 20.14
C TRP A 145 8.78 -4.25 19.17
N ASP A 146 9.11 -3.51 18.13
CA ASP A 146 10.12 -3.89 17.13
C ASP A 146 11.47 -4.15 17.81
N TYR A 147 11.84 -3.29 18.76
CA TYR A 147 13.03 -3.49 19.58
C TYR A 147 12.88 -4.69 20.54
N ALA A 148 11.75 -4.82 21.20
CA ALA A 148 11.52 -5.84 22.23
C ALA A 148 11.38 -7.25 21.64
N SER A 149 10.78 -7.38 20.43
CA SER A 149 10.48 -8.68 19.80
C SER A 149 11.70 -9.53 19.48
N ASN A 150 12.88 -8.92 19.41
CA ASN A 150 14.12 -9.59 19.03
C ASN A 150 15.14 -9.70 20.20
N LYS A 151 14.69 -9.54 21.45
CA LYS A 151 15.60 -9.57 22.61
C LYS A 151 16.30 -10.93 22.81
N ASP A 152 15.63 -12.00 22.40
CA ASP A 152 16.13 -13.37 22.55
C ASP A 152 17.14 -13.74 21.44
N GLU A 153 17.27 -12.91 20.41
CA GLU A 153 18.24 -13.10 19.35
C GLU A 153 19.65 -12.68 19.77
N ALA A 154 20.65 -13.33 19.17
CA ALA A 154 22.04 -12.92 19.30
C ALA A 154 22.19 -11.44 18.87
N PRO A 155 22.96 -10.62 19.61
CA PRO A 155 23.08 -9.19 19.35
C PRO A 155 23.40 -8.83 17.89
N GLU A 156 24.22 -9.66 17.23
CA GLU A 156 24.66 -9.49 15.84
C GLU A 156 23.51 -9.71 14.82
N LYS A 157 22.54 -10.54 15.17
CA LYS A 157 21.39 -10.88 14.30
C LYS A 157 20.16 -10.03 14.60
N ARG A 158 20.05 -9.49 15.80
CA ARG A 158 18.88 -8.78 16.31
C ARG A 158 18.41 -7.67 15.37
N LEU A 159 19.32 -6.86 14.87
CA LEU A 159 18.99 -5.73 13.99
C LEU A 159 18.35 -6.17 12.68
N MET A 160 18.78 -7.32 12.13
CA MET A 160 18.28 -7.76 10.80
C MET A 160 16.78 -8.07 10.79
N TYR A 161 16.20 -8.38 11.95
CA TYR A 161 14.77 -8.67 12.11
C TYR A 161 13.95 -7.44 12.49
N MET A 162 14.57 -6.27 12.69
CA MET A 162 13.84 -5.05 13.05
C MET A 162 13.33 -4.32 11.82
N LEU A 163 12.03 -3.96 11.83
CA LEU A 163 11.37 -3.22 10.76
C LEU A 163 12.12 -1.93 10.41
N PHE A 164 12.44 -1.11 11.41
CA PHE A 164 13.08 0.18 11.18
C PHE A 164 14.54 0.04 10.68
N TYR A 165 15.23 -1.03 11.07
CA TYR A 165 16.52 -1.34 10.48
C TYR A 165 16.38 -1.77 9.02
N GLN A 166 15.41 -2.65 8.71
CA GLN A 166 15.11 -3.06 7.34
C GLN A 166 14.78 -1.84 6.47
N MET A 167 13.94 -0.93 6.97
CA MET A 167 13.62 0.34 6.28
C MET A 167 14.85 1.20 6.02
N SER A 168 15.78 1.28 6.95
CA SER A 168 17.00 2.10 6.82
C SER A 168 18.02 1.53 5.83
N ARG A 169 17.93 0.24 5.52
CA ARG A 169 18.89 -0.50 4.68
C ARG A 169 18.35 -0.89 3.31
N MET A 170 17.03 -0.80 3.11
CA MET A 170 16.40 -1.17 1.85
C MET A 170 16.89 -0.27 0.71
N CYS A 171 17.36 -0.89 -0.35
CA CYS A 171 17.73 -0.24 -1.61
C CYS A 171 17.39 -1.15 -2.79
N ARG A 172 17.52 -0.66 -4.04
CA ARG A 172 17.19 -1.43 -5.25
C ARG A 172 18.17 -2.54 -5.59
N GLU A 173 19.22 -2.71 -4.83
CA GLU A 173 20.15 -3.81 -5.00
C GLU A 173 19.55 -5.12 -4.49
N LYS A 174 19.69 -6.21 -5.27
CA LYS A 174 19.18 -7.51 -4.88
C LYS A 174 19.83 -8.00 -3.60
N GLY A 175 19.01 -8.36 -2.61
CA GLY A 175 19.49 -8.88 -1.33
C GLY A 175 20.10 -7.82 -0.41
N ALA A 176 19.74 -6.54 -0.59
CA ALA A 176 20.17 -5.43 0.25
C ALA A 176 19.86 -5.65 1.74
N VAL A 177 18.76 -6.33 2.01
CA VAL A 177 18.32 -6.73 3.36
C VAL A 177 18.19 -8.24 3.39
N LYS A 178 18.77 -8.88 4.39
CA LYS A 178 18.79 -10.36 4.51
C LYS A 178 17.44 -10.93 4.92
N HIS A 179 16.78 -10.29 5.87
CA HIS A 179 15.42 -10.59 6.32
C HIS A 179 14.60 -9.34 6.07
N ASP A 180 13.62 -9.43 5.19
CA ASP A 180 12.82 -8.29 4.71
C ASP A 180 11.31 -8.51 4.93
N ASP A 181 10.95 -9.57 5.66
CA ASP A 181 9.56 -10.00 5.86
C ASP A 181 8.67 -8.87 6.44
N ARG A 182 9.19 -8.12 7.42
CA ARG A 182 8.41 -7.04 8.07
C ARG A 182 8.20 -5.84 7.16
N ILE A 183 9.24 -5.41 6.44
CA ILE A 183 9.13 -4.27 5.53
C ILE A 183 8.29 -4.64 4.30
N ASP A 184 8.38 -5.88 3.83
CA ASP A 184 7.57 -6.35 2.70
C ASP A 184 6.09 -6.42 3.07
N CYS A 185 5.78 -6.98 4.23
CA CYS A 185 4.43 -6.98 4.78
C CYS A 185 3.85 -5.56 4.92
N LEU A 186 4.65 -4.59 5.41
CA LEU A 186 4.25 -3.19 5.48
C LEU A 186 4.02 -2.59 4.09
N ALA A 187 4.94 -2.83 3.15
CA ALA A 187 4.86 -2.31 1.78
C ALA A 187 3.61 -2.83 1.05
N GLN A 188 3.26 -4.09 1.24
CA GLN A 188 2.04 -4.69 0.71
C GLN A 188 0.78 -3.98 1.23
N GLY A 189 0.68 -3.74 2.53
CA GLY A 189 -0.46 -3.03 3.11
C GLY A 189 -0.53 -1.57 2.68
N VAL A 190 0.61 -0.88 2.56
CA VAL A 190 0.68 0.47 2.00
C VAL A 190 0.24 0.48 0.54
N LYS A 191 0.71 -0.47 -0.26
CA LYS A 191 0.33 -0.61 -1.67
C LYS A 191 -1.18 -0.79 -1.84
N TYR A 192 -1.82 -1.63 -1.03
CA TYR A 192 -3.27 -1.81 -1.04
C TYR A 192 -4.00 -0.46 -0.96
N PHE A 193 -3.64 0.36 0.01
CA PHE A 193 -4.27 1.67 0.18
C PHE A 193 -3.92 2.67 -0.92
N THR A 194 -2.68 2.68 -1.41
CA THR A 194 -2.28 3.60 -2.49
C THR A 194 -2.99 3.27 -3.80
N ASP A 195 -3.15 1.99 -4.12
CA ASP A 195 -3.90 1.55 -5.28
C ASP A 195 -5.38 1.93 -5.15
N ALA A 196 -6.01 1.70 -4.00
CA ALA A 196 -7.39 2.07 -3.71
C ALA A 196 -7.62 3.60 -3.79
N MET A 197 -6.69 4.40 -3.23
CA MET A 197 -6.74 5.87 -3.34
C MET A 197 -6.55 6.36 -4.78
N GLY A 198 -5.71 5.70 -5.56
CA GLY A 198 -5.49 6.00 -6.97
C GLY A 198 -6.77 5.77 -7.79
N ILE A 199 -7.46 4.67 -7.58
CA ILE A 199 -8.75 4.35 -8.22
C ILE A 199 -9.79 5.40 -7.84
N SER A 200 -9.94 5.71 -6.56
CA SER A 200 -10.90 6.71 -6.06
C SER A 200 -10.64 8.10 -6.64
N ALA A 201 -9.38 8.54 -6.73
CA ALA A 201 -9.03 9.83 -7.34
C ALA A 201 -9.35 9.87 -8.83
N HIS A 202 -9.18 8.76 -9.55
CA HIS A 202 -9.51 8.66 -10.96
C HIS A 202 -11.04 8.70 -11.19
N GLU A 203 -11.81 7.99 -10.38
CA GLU A 203 -13.27 8.00 -10.43
C GLU A 203 -13.83 9.39 -10.11
N GLU A 204 -13.30 10.07 -9.11
CA GLU A 204 -13.70 11.43 -8.76
C GLU A 204 -13.36 12.43 -9.89
N THR A 205 -12.22 12.26 -10.54
CA THR A 205 -11.86 13.07 -11.71
C THR A 205 -12.82 12.83 -12.86
N LYS A 206 -13.22 11.58 -13.13
CA LYS A 206 -14.24 11.25 -14.14
C LYS A 206 -15.60 11.85 -13.77
N ARG A 207 -15.99 11.77 -12.50
CA ARG A 207 -17.24 12.33 -12.01
C ARG A 207 -17.27 13.86 -12.18
N ARG A 208 -16.19 14.57 -11.82
CA ARG A 208 -16.08 16.03 -12.01
C ARG A 208 -16.19 16.41 -13.48
N LYS A 209 -15.47 15.74 -14.37
CA LYS A 209 -15.55 15.98 -15.82
C LYS A 209 -16.97 15.76 -16.37
N ARG A 210 -17.69 14.75 -15.86
CA ARG A 210 -19.09 14.51 -16.25
C ARG A 210 -20.00 15.63 -15.79
N ILE A 211 -19.87 16.10 -14.54
CA ILE A 211 -20.66 17.22 -14.01
C ILE A 211 -20.38 18.52 -14.78
N GLU A 212 -19.11 18.81 -15.09
CA GLU A 212 -18.73 19.96 -15.91
C GLU A 212 -19.32 19.87 -17.32
N TRP A 213 -19.31 18.69 -17.92
CA TRP A 213 -19.95 18.43 -19.21
C TRP A 213 -21.47 18.63 -19.15
N GLU A 214 -22.14 18.09 -18.13
CA GLU A 214 -23.58 18.24 -17.92
C GLU A 214 -23.96 19.73 -17.77
N LYS A 215 -23.22 20.49 -16.97
CA LYS A 215 -23.40 21.96 -16.83
C LYS A 215 -23.22 22.71 -18.16
N MET A 216 -22.18 22.36 -18.90
CA MET A 216 -21.87 22.98 -20.17
C MET A 216 -22.98 22.69 -21.21
N MET A 217 -23.57 21.49 -21.18
CA MET A 217 -24.70 21.12 -22.01
C MET A 217 -25.99 21.86 -21.61
N GLU A 218 -26.22 22.04 -20.32
CA GLU A 218 -27.35 22.81 -19.78
C GLU A 218 -27.26 24.29 -20.18
N GLU A 219 -26.09 24.90 -20.00
CA GLU A 219 -25.82 26.30 -20.47
C GLU A 219 -25.98 26.45 -22.00
N PHE A 220 -25.59 25.41 -22.78
CA PHE A 220 -25.75 25.40 -24.21
C PHE A 220 -27.23 25.35 -24.61
N LEU A 221 -28.06 24.58 -23.92
CA LEU A 221 -29.50 24.47 -24.16
C LEU A 221 -30.23 25.76 -23.82
N ASP A 222 -29.80 26.44 -22.73
CA ASP A 222 -30.39 27.71 -22.29
C ASP A 222 -29.98 28.90 -23.17
N ASN A 223 -28.77 28.90 -23.75
CA ASN A 223 -28.22 29.98 -24.58
C ASN A 223 -27.38 29.44 -25.75
N PRO A 224 -27.98 28.89 -26.80
CA PRO A 224 -27.26 28.23 -27.90
C PRO A 224 -26.26 29.11 -28.64
N THR A 225 -26.54 30.43 -28.74
CA THR A 225 -25.73 31.39 -29.49
C THR A 225 -24.51 31.92 -28.72
N ALA A 226 -24.59 31.98 -27.40
CA ALA A 226 -23.44 32.42 -26.54
C ALA A 226 -22.46 31.26 -26.27
N SER A 227 -22.98 30.07 -26.10
CA SER A 227 -22.17 28.88 -25.76
C SER A 227 -21.46 28.23 -26.95
N ALA A 228 -21.99 28.40 -28.19
CA ALA A 228 -21.33 27.85 -29.38
C ALA A 228 -19.90 28.36 -29.59
N ASN A 229 -19.63 29.62 -29.27
CA ASN A 229 -18.29 30.21 -29.36
C ASN A 229 -17.33 29.62 -28.32
N HIS A 230 -17.81 29.30 -27.12
CA HIS A 230 -17.00 28.71 -26.06
C HIS A 230 -16.68 27.24 -26.34
N MET A 231 -17.63 26.47 -26.86
CA MET A 231 -17.45 25.07 -27.22
C MET A 231 -16.50 24.90 -28.41
N VAL A 232 -16.59 25.75 -29.44
CA VAL A 232 -15.68 25.73 -30.60
C VAL A 232 -14.24 26.10 -30.19
N LEU A 233 -14.06 27.04 -29.24
CA LEU A 233 -12.73 27.38 -28.71
C LEU A 233 -12.13 26.23 -27.87
N GLY A 234 -12.94 25.52 -27.08
CA GLY A 234 -12.50 24.35 -26.30
C GLY A 234 -12.11 23.15 -27.19
N MET A 235 -12.91 22.83 -28.22
CA MET A 235 -12.61 21.78 -29.17
C MET A 235 -11.35 22.07 -30.00
N ASN A 236 -11.14 23.31 -30.41
CA ASN A 236 -9.92 23.69 -31.13
C ASN A 236 -8.63 23.59 -30.30
N MET A 237 -8.69 23.76 -28.98
CA MET A 237 -7.51 23.58 -28.12
C MET A 237 -7.15 22.10 -27.89
N ASP A 238 -8.13 21.22 -27.78
CA ASP A 238 -7.88 19.78 -27.63
C ASP A 238 -7.44 19.14 -28.94
N GLN A 239 -8.02 19.55 -30.08
CA GLN A 239 -7.56 19.13 -31.40
C GLN A 239 -6.14 19.64 -31.72
N ARG A 240 -5.76 20.83 -31.29
CA ARG A 240 -4.39 21.35 -31.44
C ARG A 240 -3.39 20.59 -30.54
N LYS A 241 -3.80 20.12 -29.37
CA LYS A 241 -2.94 19.27 -28.52
C LYS A 241 -2.76 17.86 -29.12
N GLN A 242 -3.80 17.28 -29.70
CA GLN A 242 -3.71 15.99 -30.40
C GLN A 242 -2.89 16.09 -31.70
N ALA A 243 -3.03 17.14 -32.47
CA ALA A 243 -2.22 17.36 -33.69
C ALA A 243 -0.74 17.57 -33.35
N ARG A 244 -0.40 18.28 -32.24
CA ARG A 244 0.99 18.39 -31.78
C ARG A 244 1.58 17.09 -31.30
N ALA A 245 0.80 16.24 -30.64
CA ALA A 245 1.26 14.92 -30.17
C ALA A 245 1.51 13.94 -31.32
N THR A 246 0.82 14.09 -32.46
CA THR A 246 1.08 13.30 -33.68
C THR A 246 2.30 13.80 -34.44
N ASP A 247 2.54 15.10 -34.51
CA ASP A 247 3.74 15.67 -35.15
C ASP A 247 5.04 15.38 -34.39
N GLU A 248 5.02 15.26 -33.07
CA GLU A 248 6.18 14.85 -32.28
C GLU A 248 6.53 13.37 -32.44
N ASN A 249 5.57 12.50 -32.79
CA ASN A 249 5.83 11.08 -33.04
C ASN A 249 6.33 10.79 -34.47
N ASP A 250 6.01 11.63 -35.45
CA ASP A 250 6.48 11.45 -36.83
C ASP A 250 7.91 11.98 -37.07
N SER A 251 8.47 12.76 -36.14
CA SER A 251 9.84 13.30 -36.27
C SER A 251 10.96 12.34 -35.81
N VAL A 252 10.65 11.14 -35.36
CA VAL A 252 11.64 10.15 -34.84
C VAL A 252 12.09 9.13 -35.88
N TYR A 253 11.52 9.13 -37.09
CA TYR A 253 11.92 8.20 -38.16
C TYR A 253 12.41 8.91 -39.44
N THR A 254 13.51 9.63 -39.38
CA THR A 254 14.39 9.85 -40.53
C THR A 254 15.78 10.22 -40.02
N TRP A 255 16.71 9.22 -40.04
CA TRP A 255 18.11 9.31 -40.45
C TRP A 255 18.72 7.92 -40.46
N VAL A 256 18.94 7.42 -41.64
CA VAL A 256 19.91 6.47 -42.23
C VAL A 256 20.85 5.76 -41.27
#